data_a977779e10f88ad2ba52e5238a8d98e3
#
_entry.id   a977779e10f88ad2ba52e5238a8d98e3
#
_cell.length_a   1.000
_cell.length_b   1.000
_cell.length_c   1.000
_cell.angle_alpha   90.00
_cell.angle_beta   90.00
_cell.angle_gamma   90.00
#
_symmetry.space_group_name_H-M   'P 1'
#
loop_
_entity.id
_entity.type
_entity.pdbx_description
1 polymer ?
#
loop_
_entity_poly.entity_id
_entity_poly.type
_entity_poly.pdbx_seq_one_letter_code
_entity_poly.pdbx_strand_id
1 'polypeptide(L)'
;MPTQPAVLIRPIQPADWSSVWPLLQSTFESGDTYAYAPDSSEADIQRTWVELPTATFVACNATGEVIGTYYLKANQPGLGSHVCNCGHVVSPAAQGQGVAAAMCRHSQAQAVGLGFRAMQFNLVASSNLRAIRLWQRLGFAVIGTLPGAFRHSQLGYIDALVMYKTLI
;
A
#
# COMPACT_ATOMS: atom_id res chain seq x y z
N MET A 1 -2.09 -13.18 -26.47
CA MET A 1 -1.90 -12.87 -25.04
C MET A 1 -1.63 -11.38 -24.94
N PRO A 2 -2.46 -10.57 -24.29
CA PRO A 2 -2.09 -9.17 -24.06
C PRO A 2 -0.85 -9.15 -23.17
N THR A 3 0.25 -8.63 -23.68
CA THR A 3 1.45 -8.34 -22.90
C THR A 3 1.08 -7.37 -21.78
N GLN A 4 1.22 -7.81 -20.53
CA GLN A 4 1.09 -6.92 -19.39
C GLN A 4 2.04 -5.74 -19.60
N PRO A 5 1.59 -4.49 -19.46
CA PRO A 5 2.48 -3.35 -19.64
C PRO A 5 3.66 -3.50 -18.69
N ALA A 6 4.86 -3.28 -19.18
CA ALA A 6 6.07 -3.37 -18.39
C ALA A 6 6.03 -2.30 -17.30
N VAL A 7 5.90 -2.73 -16.03
CA VAL A 7 5.95 -1.87 -14.86
C VAL A 7 7.35 -1.96 -14.28
N LEU A 8 8.06 -0.85 -14.24
CA LEU A 8 9.36 -0.74 -13.56
C LEU A 8 9.12 -0.28 -12.12
N ILE A 9 9.58 -1.09 -11.16
CA ILE A 9 9.49 -0.73 -9.73
C ILE A 9 10.91 -0.49 -9.21
N ARG A 10 11.11 0.68 -8.60
CA ARG A 10 12.40 1.11 -8.08
C ARG A 10 12.27 1.91 -6.79
N PRO A 11 13.35 2.06 -6.00
CA PRO A 11 13.34 2.97 -4.85
C PRO A 11 12.94 4.38 -5.26
N ILE A 12 12.20 5.05 -4.37
CA ILE A 12 11.81 6.45 -4.57
C ILE A 12 13.04 7.35 -4.57
N GLN A 13 13.03 8.37 -5.42
CA GLN A 13 14.02 9.44 -5.44
C GLN A 13 13.37 10.77 -5.03
N PRO A 14 14.10 11.76 -4.53
CA PRO A 14 13.53 13.04 -4.12
C PRO A 14 12.69 13.72 -5.22
N ALA A 15 13.10 13.61 -6.48
CA ALA A 15 12.38 14.17 -7.62
C ALA A 15 11.02 13.51 -7.90
N ASP A 16 10.80 12.29 -7.42
CA ASP A 16 9.53 11.57 -7.62
C ASP A 16 8.38 12.14 -6.77
N TRP A 17 8.71 12.85 -5.68
CA TRP A 17 7.70 13.29 -4.73
C TRP A 17 6.62 14.16 -5.37
N SER A 18 6.98 15.03 -6.28
CA SER A 18 6.03 15.88 -7.02
C SER A 18 4.99 15.08 -7.82
N SER A 19 5.30 13.83 -8.18
CA SER A 19 4.38 12.91 -8.85
C SER A 19 3.65 11.98 -7.85
N VAL A 20 4.31 11.63 -6.75
CA VAL A 20 3.75 10.75 -5.71
C VAL A 20 2.71 11.45 -4.87
N TRP A 21 2.96 12.71 -4.47
CA TRP A 21 2.04 13.46 -3.62
C TRP A 21 0.61 13.56 -4.18
N PRO A 22 0.39 13.95 -5.45
CA PRO A 22 -0.97 13.99 -6.01
C PRO A 22 -1.70 12.65 -5.98
N LEU A 23 -0.99 11.53 -6.14
CA LEU A 23 -1.57 10.19 -6.04
C LEU A 23 -2.07 9.90 -4.62
N LEU A 24 -1.24 10.19 -3.63
CA LEU A 24 -1.57 9.99 -2.22
C LEU A 24 -2.69 10.92 -1.78
N GLN A 25 -2.60 12.20 -2.12
CA GLN A 25 -3.60 13.21 -1.80
C GLN A 25 -4.98 12.78 -2.32
N SER A 26 -5.10 12.49 -3.60
CA SER A 26 -6.36 12.04 -4.21
C SER A 26 -6.93 10.79 -3.54
N THR A 27 -6.07 9.83 -3.18
CA THR A 27 -6.48 8.60 -2.50
C THR A 27 -7.01 8.88 -1.10
N PHE A 28 -6.35 9.76 -0.33
CA PHE A 28 -6.77 10.06 1.05
C PHE A 28 -7.98 10.99 1.09
N GLU A 29 -8.09 11.93 0.17
CA GLU A 29 -9.26 12.81 0.03
C GLU A 29 -10.56 12.02 -0.24
N SER A 30 -10.49 10.87 -0.90
CA SER A 30 -11.66 10.03 -1.15
C SER A 30 -12.27 9.46 0.15
N GLY A 31 -11.45 9.21 1.17
CA GLY A 31 -11.89 8.70 2.47
C GLY A 31 -12.54 7.32 2.45
N ASP A 32 -12.15 6.47 1.50
CA ASP A 32 -12.75 5.16 1.27
C ASP A 32 -11.80 3.95 1.43
N THR A 33 -10.49 4.18 1.47
CA THR A 33 -9.50 3.08 1.51
C THR A 33 -8.42 3.21 2.57
N TYR A 34 -7.95 4.42 2.88
CA TYR A 34 -6.88 4.68 3.84
C TYR A 34 -7.36 5.47 5.05
N ALA A 35 -6.78 5.17 6.21
CA ALA A 35 -7.11 5.83 7.48
C ALA A 35 -6.49 7.22 7.65
N TYR A 36 -5.70 7.71 6.70
CA TYR A 36 -5.20 9.08 6.73
C TYR A 36 -6.35 10.07 6.61
N ALA A 37 -6.28 11.15 7.38
CA ALA A 37 -7.29 12.21 7.29
C ALA A 37 -7.32 12.82 5.87
N PRO A 38 -8.51 13.07 5.30
CA PRO A 38 -8.62 13.64 3.95
C PRO A 38 -7.93 14.98 3.77
N ASP A 39 -7.77 15.74 4.84
CA ASP A 39 -7.10 17.05 4.90
C ASP A 39 -5.64 16.97 5.40
N SER A 40 -5.03 15.79 5.39
CA SER A 40 -3.64 15.61 5.79
C SER A 40 -2.71 16.53 4.99
N SER A 41 -1.76 17.16 5.69
CA SER A 41 -0.78 18.04 5.03
C SER A 41 0.21 17.22 4.20
N GLU A 42 0.74 17.83 3.14
CA GLU A 42 1.79 17.23 2.31
C GLU A 42 3.01 16.82 3.14
N ALA A 43 3.44 17.69 4.07
CA ALA A 43 4.59 17.43 4.92
C ALA A 43 4.39 16.23 5.84
N ASP A 44 3.20 16.08 6.45
CA ASP A 44 2.90 14.94 7.31
C ASP A 44 2.87 13.62 6.52
N ILE A 45 2.31 13.65 5.31
CA ILE A 45 2.27 12.48 4.45
C ILE A 45 3.67 12.14 3.93
N GLN A 46 4.47 13.12 3.52
CA GLN A 46 5.86 12.86 3.11
C GLN A 46 6.65 12.19 4.25
N ARG A 47 6.50 12.69 5.46
CA ARG A 47 7.13 12.09 6.63
C ARG A 47 6.69 10.65 6.85
N THR A 48 5.38 10.37 6.83
CA THR A 48 4.84 9.04 7.14
C THR A 48 4.99 8.03 6.02
N TRP A 49 5.06 8.49 4.76
CA TRP A 49 5.17 7.63 3.58
C TRP A 49 6.61 7.41 3.11
N VAL A 50 7.50 8.40 3.32
CA VAL A 50 8.87 8.35 2.78
C VAL A 50 9.93 8.34 3.88
N GLU A 51 9.83 9.22 4.90
CA GLU A 51 10.92 9.42 5.86
C GLU A 51 10.94 8.36 6.97
N LEU A 52 9.76 8.00 7.51
CA LEU A 52 9.64 7.02 8.60
C LEU A 52 9.73 5.56 8.16
N PRO A 53 9.25 5.15 6.96
CA PRO A 53 9.40 3.76 6.52
C PRO A 53 10.84 3.33 6.33
N THR A 54 11.09 2.03 6.42
CA THR A 54 12.39 1.41 6.13
C THR A 54 12.77 1.60 4.66
N ALA A 55 11.78 1.50 3.77
CA ALA A 55 11.97 1.71 2.33
C ALA A 55 10.65 2.12 1.67
N THR A 56 10.76 2.98 0.65
CA THR A 56 9.63 3.39 -0.20
C THR A 56 10.01 3.25 -1.66
N PHE A 57 9.06 2.80 -2.45
CA PHE A 57 9.23 2.49 -3.88
C PHE A 57 8.16 3.18 -4.72
N VAL A 58 8.51 3.41 -5.98
CA VAL A 58 7.59 3.88 -7.02
C VAL A 58 7.48 2.84 -8.13
N ALA A 59 6.30 2.73 -8.70
CA ALA A 59 6.03 1.97 -9.91
C ALA A 59 5.88 2.95 -11.08
N CYS A 60 6.65 2.74 -12.13
CA CYS A 60 6.64 3.57 -13.33
C CYS A 60 6.14 2.77 -14.54
N ASN A 61 5.43 3.43 -15.44
CA ASN A 61 5.05 2.88 -16.73
C ASN A 61 6.23 2.91 -17.73
N ALA A 62 6.01 2.44 -18.97
CA ALA A 62 7.03 2.39 -20.01
C ALA A 62 7.58 3.77 -20.43
N THR A 63 6.87 4.86 -20.16
CA THR A 63 7.32 6.23 -20.43
C THR A 63 8.03 6.87 -19.23
N GLY A 64 8.16 6.14 -18.12
CA GLY A 64 8.81 6.63 -16.89
C GLY A 64 7.90 7.43 -15.96
N GLU A 65 6.60 7.52 -16.26
CA GLU A 65 5.64 8.19 -15.41
C GLU A 65 5.34 7.34 -14.17
N VAL A 66 5.30 7.97 -12.98
CA VAL A 66 4.94 7.32 -11.73
C VAL A 66 3.45 7.01 -11.72
N ILE A 67 3.10 5.73 -11.65
CA ILE A 67 1.73 5.20 -11.66
C ILE A 67 1.33 4.48 -10.38
N GLY A 68 2.24 4.38 -9.43
CA GLY A 68 1.98 3.78 -8.12
C GLY A 68 3.13 3.97 -7.16
N THR A 69 2.87 3.71 -5.89
CA THR A 69 3.86 3.77 -4.82
C THR A 69 3.49 2.82 -3.69
N TYR A 70 4.51 2.34 -2.96
CA TYR A 70 4.31 1.59 -1.73
C TYR A 70 5.47 1.82 -0.77
N TYR A 71 5.25 1.58 0.51
CA TYR A 71 6.28 1.58 1.54
C TYR A 71 6.36 0.25 2.29
N LEU A 72 7.50 0.02 2.93
CA LEU A 72 7.74 -1.05 3.90
C LEU A 72 8.23 -0.45 5.20
N LYS A 73 7.60 -0.82 6.31
CA LYS A 73 8.04 -0.44 7.66
C LYS A 73 7.78 -1.56 8.65
N ALA A 74 8.55 -1.63 9.75
CA ALA A 74 8.21 -2.52 10.84
C ALA A 74 6.82 -2.18 11.38
N ASN A 75 5.98 -3.22 11.56
CA ASN A 75 4.61 -3.03 12.07
C ASN A 75 4.61 -2.71 13.57
N GLN A 76 5.54 -3.30 14.31
CA GLN A 76 5.73 -3.09 15.75
C GLN A 76 7.22 -2.90 16.05
N PRO A 77 7.58 -2.23 17.14
CA PRO A 77 8.97 -2.10 17.56
C PRO A 77 9.51 -3.39 18.18
N GLY A 78 10.84 -3.43 18.37
CA GLY A 78 11.53 -4.44 19.18
C GLY A 78 11.23 -5.86 18.73
N LEU A 79 10.67 -6.67 19.63
CA LEU A 79 10.41 -8.10 19.39
C LEU A 79 9.35 -8.38 18.32
N GLY A 80 8.57 -7.37 17.91
CA GLY A 80 7.61 -7.47 16.81
C GLY A 80 8.12 -6.92 15.47
N SER A 81 9.34 -6.40 15.41
CA SER A 81 9.86 -5.66 14.24
C SER A 81 10.17 -6.53 13.02
N HIS A 82 10.13 -7.85 13.15
CA HIS A 82 10.29 -8.80 12.03
C HIS A 82 9.03 -8.94 11.17
N VAL A 83 7.90 -8.36 11.58
CA VAL A 83 6.69 -8.27 10.76
C VAL A 83 6.62 -6.87 10.17
N CYS A 84 6.51 -6.76 8.85
CA CYS A 84 6.33 -5.47 8.21
C CYS A 84 4.86 -5.12 7.97
N ASN A 85 4.59 -3.82 7.92
CA ASN A 85 3.39 -3.24 7.33
C ASN A 85 3.75 -2.64 5.98
N CYS A 86 2.82 -2.68 5.04
CA CYS A 86 2.98 -2.15 3.70
C CYS A 86 1.69 -1.44 3.26
N GLY A 87 1.83 -0.29 2.64
CA GLY A 87 0.71 0.43 2.01
C GLY A 87 0.99 0.59 0.51
N HIS A 88 -0.02 0.31 -0.33
CA HIS A 88 0.07 0.40 -1.79
C HIS A 88 -0.96 1.40 -2.32
N VAL A 89 -0.55 2.31 -3.18
CA VAL A 89 -1.44 3.22 -3.90
C VAL A 89 -1.13 3.15 -5.40
N VAL A 90 -2.17 3.03 -6.20
CA VAL A 90 -2.09 2.99 -7.68
C VAL A 90 -2.88 4.15 -8.24
N SER A 91 -2.31 4.83 -9.23
CA SER A 91 -3.00 5.87 -10.01
C SER A 91 -4.34 5.36 -10.54
N PRO A 92 -5.42 6.15 -10.46
CA PRO A 92 -6.72 5.77 -11.02
C PRO A 92 -6.64 5.35 -12.49
N ALA A 93 -5.82 6.03 -13.29
CA ALA A 93 -5.61 5.73 -14.72
C ALA A 93 -4.92 4.36 -14.96
N ALA A 94 -4.16 3.86 -13.98
CA ALA A 94 -3.44 2.58 -14.08
C ALA A 94 -4.16 1.43 -13.36
N GLN A 95 -5.32 1.68 -12.77
CA GLN A 95 -6.11 0.63 -12.12
C GLN A 95 -6.58 -0.43 -13.14
N GLY A 96 -6.61 -1.69 -12.70
CA GLY A 96 -7.01 -2.80 -13.57
C GLY A 96 -5.90 -3.33 -14.50
N GLN A 97 -4.74 -2.69 -14.53
CA GLN A 97 -3.61 -3.06 -15.39
C GLN A 97 -2.57 -3.96 -14.68
N GLY A 98 -2.89 -4.48 -13.50
CA GLY A 98 -2.01 -5.39 -12.75
C GLY A 98 -0.91 -4.70 -11.91
N VAL A 99 -0.88 -3.37 -11.85
CA VAL A 99 0.14 -2.59 -11.14
C VAL A 99 0.17 -2.93 -9.65
N ALA A 100 -1.00 -2.99 -8.98
CA ALA A 100 -1.08 -3.36 -7.57
C ALA A 100 -0.53 -4.77 -7.29
N ALA A 101 -0.82 -5.73 -8.18
CA ALA A 101 -0.29 -7.09 -8.07
C ALA A 101 1.22 -7.12 -8.24
N ALA A 102 1.75 -6.37 -9.21
CA ALA A 102 3.20 -6.26 -9.45
C ALA A 102 3.90 -5.64 -8.23
N MET A 103 3.40 -4.53 -7.70
CA MET A 103 3.94 -3.89 -6.51
C MET A 103 3.88 -4.81 -5.29
N CYS A 104 2.79 -5.54 -5.08
CA CYS A 104 2.67 -6.44 -3.95
C CYS A 104 3.66 -7.62 -4.03
N ARG A 105 3.86 -8.22 -5.20
CA ARG A 105 4.90 -9.25 -5.37
C ARG A 105 6.29 -8.70 -5.14
N HIS A 106 6.58 -7.52 -5.68
CA HIS A 106 7.85 -6.84 -5.47
C HIS A 106 8.07 -6.51 -4.00
N SER A 107 7.05 -5.99 -3.29
CA SER A 107 7.15 -5.66 -1.87
C SER A 107 7.42 -6.88 -0.98
N GLN A 108 6.85 -8.04 -1.31
CA GLN A 108 7.14 -9.29 -0.59
C GLN A 108 8.62 -9.71 -0.76
N ALA A 109 9.16 -9.63 -1.97
CA ALA A 109 10.57 -9.95 -2.23
C ALA A 109 11.50 -8.94 -1.52
N GLN A 110 11.20 -7.65 -1.59
CA GLN A 110 11.97 -6.62 -0.90
C GLN A 110 11.89 -6.77 0.63
N ALA A 111 10.73 -7.10 1.17
CA ALA A 111 10.56 -7.35 2.60
C ALA A 111 11.46 -8.48 3.10
N VAL A 112 11.53 -9.59 2.38
CA VAL A 112 12.46 -10.70 2.70
C VAL A 112 13.92 -10.23 2.65
N GLY A 113 14.29 -9.49 1.62
CA GLY A 113 15.64 -8.91 1.47
C GLY A 113 16.01 -7.94 2.58
N LEU A 114 15.04 -7.26 3.19
CA LEU A 114 15.20 -6.37 4.34
C LEU A 114 15.15 -7.10 5.70
N GLY A 115 14.99 -8.43 5.70
CA GLY A 115 14.98 -9.24 6.91
C GLY A 115 13.61 -9.44 7.56
N PHE A 116 12.53 -8.97 6.93
CA PHE A 116 11.17 -9.24 7.43
C PHE A 116 10.75 -10.68 7.15
N ARG A 117 10.03 -11.27 8.11
CA ARG A 117 9.58 -12.66 8.06
C ARG A 117 8.10 -12.80 7.70
N ALA A 118 7.34 -11.73 7.84
CA ALA A 118 5.91 -11.69 7.57
C ALA A 118 5.49 -10.26 7.19
N MET A 119 4.34 -10.16 6.53
CA MET A 119 3.72 -8.88 6.16
C MET A 119 2.28 -8.84 6.64
N GLN A 120 1.90 -7.72 7.25
CA GLN A 120 0.57 -7.48 7.79
C GLN A 120 -0.02 -6.19 7.23
N PHE A 121 -1.26 -6.27 6.75
CA PHE A 121 -2.10 -5.10 6.47
C PHE A 121 -3.00 -4.87 7.68
N ASN A 122 -2.90 -3.69 8.30
CA ASN A 122 -3.53 -3.43 9.60
C ASN A 122 -5.00 -3.06 9.50
N LEU A 123 -5.40 -2.42 8.40
CA LEU A 123 -6.70 -1.76 8.32
C LEU A 123 -7.20 -1.75 6.86
N VAL A 124 -7.65 -2.90 6.38
CA VAL A 124 -8.26 -3.00 5.05
C VAL A 124 -9.76 -2.75 5.20
N ALA A 125 -10.25 -1.63 4.64
CA ALA A 125 -11.67 -1.31 4.67
C ALA A 125 -12.51 -2.47 4.08
N SER A 126 -13.51 -2.94 4.79
CA SER A 126 -14.33 -4.10 4.38
C SER A 126 -15.08 -3.87 3.06
N SER A 127 -15.31 -2.60 2.69
CA SER A 127 -15.89 -2.19 1.41
C SER A 127 -14.93 -2.36 0.23
N ASN A 128 -13.62 -2.43 0.46
CA ASN A 128 -12.60 -2.54 -0.59
C ASN A 128 -12.44 -4.01 -1.07
N LEU A 129 -13.52 -4.56 -1.60
CA LEU A 129 -13.57 -5.96 -2.04
C LEU A 129 -12.53 -6.29 -3.12
N ARG A 130 -12.19 -5.30 -3.95
CA ARG A 130 -11.18 -5.47 -5.00
C ARG A 130 -9.79 -5.73 -4.40
N ALA A 131 -9.40 -4.92 -3.42
CA ALA A 131 -8.11 -5.10 -2.73
C ALA A 131 -8.11 -6.43 -1.94
N ILE A 132 -9.16 -6.72 -1.18
CA ILE A 132 -9.27 -7.95 -0.39
C ILE A 132 -9.07 -9.19 -1.28
N ARG A 133 -9.77 -9.27 -2.41
CA ARG A 133 -9.64 -10.39 -3.36
C ARG A 133 -8.24 -10.47 -3.97
N LEU A 134 -7.62 -9.32 -4.27
CA LEU A 134 -6.26 -9.27 -4.78
C LEU A 134 -5.27 -9.80 -3.74
N TRP A 135 -5.34 -9.33 -2.50
CA TRP A 135 -4.44 -9.76 -1.44
C TRP A 135 -4.59 -11.25 -1.13
N GLN A 136 -5.82 -11.76 -1.13
CA GLN A 136 -6.08 -13.20 -0.96
C GLN A 136 -5.44 -14.03 -2.09
N ARG A 137 -5.56 -13.60 -3.35
CA ARG A 137 -4.88 -14.27 -4.48
C ARG A 137 -3.35 -14.21 -4.37
N LEU A 138 -2.81 -13.23 -3.69
CA LEU A 138 -1.37 -13.07 -3.44
C LEU A 138 -0.90 -13.76 -2.15
N GLY A 139 -1.78 -14.54 -1.51
CA GLY A 139 -1.46 -15.41 -0.38
C GLY A 139 -1.68 -14.81 1.00
N PHE A 140 -2.35 -13.66 1.11
CA PHE A 140 -2.73 -13.10 2.41
C PHE A 140 -4.03 -13.73 2.90
N ALA A 141 -4.07 -14.07 4.18
CA ALA A 141 -5.28 -14.52 4.88
C ALA A 141 -5.86 -13.37 5.71
N VAL A 142 -7.19 -13.31 5.77
CA VAL A 142 -7.89 -12.48 6.77
C VAL A 142 -7.74 -13.17 8.13
N ILE A 143 -7.04 -12.54 9.07
CA ILE A 143 -6.79 -13.10 10.40
C ILE A 143 -7.66 -12.46 11.49
N GLY A 144 -8.34 -11.40 11.18
CA GLY A 144 -9.26 -10.74 12.11
C GLY A 144 -10.10 -9.67 11.43
N THR A 145 -11.22 -9.38 12.06
CA THR A 145 -12.13 -8.29 11.69
C THR A 145 -12.25 -7.34 12.88
N LEU A 146 -12.03 -6.06 12.64
CA LEU A 146 -12.15 -4.99 13.62
C LEU A 146 -13.50 -4.30 13.41
N PRO A 147 -14.50 -4.51 14.29
CA PRO A 147 -15.84 -3.97 14.10
C PRO A 147 -15.83 -2.43 14.10
N GLY A 148 -16.43 -1.82 13.08
CA GLY A 148 -16.60 -0.36 12.99
C GLY A 148 -15.29 0.45 12.99
N ALA A 149 -14.15 -0.16 12.69
CA ALA A 149 -12.84 0.45 12.86
C ALA A 149 -12.42 1.40 11.73
N PHE A 150 -13.21 1.52 10.67
CA PHE A 150 -12.96 2.43 9.56
C PHE A 150 -14.14 3.38 9.36
N ARG A 151 -13.88 4.69 9.45
CA ARG A 151 -14.88 5.72 9.17
C ARG A 151 -14.87 6.06 7.68
N HIS A 152 -15.69 5.32 6.92
CA HIS A 152 -15.83 5.53 5.49
C HIS A 152 -16.58 6.84 5.19
N SER A 153 -16.13 7.60 4.19
CA SER A 153 -16.70 8.91 3.85
C SER A 153 -18.20 8.89 3.50
N GLN A 154 -18.69 7.78 2.95
CA GLN A 154 -20.09 7.64 2.53
C GLN A 154 -20.88 6.59 3.33
N LEU A 155 -20.23 5.55 3.85
CA LEU A 155 -20.88 4.40 4.50
C LEU A 155 -20.89 4.50 6.03
N GLY A 156 -20.26 5.51 6.61
CA GLY A 156 -20.11 5.64 8.05
C GLY A 156 -19.08 4.66 8.63
N TYR A 157 -19.32 4.17 9.84
CA TYR A 157 -18.41 3.24 10.50
C TYR A 157 -18.61 1.83 9.96
N ILE A 158 -17.63 1.34 9.23
CA ILE A 158 -17.59 -0.01 8.67
C ILE A 158 -16.46 -0.82 9.29
N ASP A 159 -16.50 -2.13 9.11
CA ASP A 159 -15.46 -3.01 9.60
C ASP A 159 -14.15 -2.82 8.82
N ALA A 160 -13.04 -3.12 9.47
CA ALA A 160 -11.73 -3.21 8.84
C ALA A 160 -11.16 -4.61 9.05
N LEU A 161 -10.46 -5.12 8.03
CA LEU A 161 -9.84 -6.43 8.08
C LEU A 161 -8.35 -6.29 8.38
N VAL A 162 -7.84 -7.21 9.22
CA VAL A 162 -6.41 -7.45 9.36
C VAL A 162 -6.05 -8.63 8.47
N MET A 163 -5.11 -8.42 7.55
CA MET A 163 -4.65 -9.46 6.63
C MET A 163 -3.16 -9.74 6.85
N TYR A 164 -2.77 -11.00 6.76
CA TYR A 164 -1.43 -11.45 7.14
C TYR A 164 -0.89 -12.49 6.18
N LYS A 165 0.42 -12.45 5.94
CA LYS A 165 1.15 -13.46 5.18
C LYS A 165 2.52 -13.70 5.79
N THR A 166 2.85 -14.98 6.08
CA THR A 166 4.21 -15.41 6.36
C THR A 166 5.01 -15.41 5.05
N LEU A 167 6.22 -14.83 5.05
CA LEU A 167 7.05 -14.69 3.86
C LEU A 167 8.15 -15.76 3.81
N ILE A 168 8.66 -16.22 4.97
CA ILE A 168 9.69 -17.24 5.11
C ILE A 168 9.40 -18.13 6.32
#